data_4ecb5bbd0650a1e95d4379601e5bc6a1
#
_entry.id   4ecb5bbd0650a1e95d4379601e5bc6a1
#
_cell.length_a   1.000
_cell.length_b   1.000
_cell.length_c   1.000
_cell.angle_alpha   90.00
_cell.angle_beta   90.00
_cell.angle_gamma   90.00
#
_symmetry.space_group_name_H-M   'P 1'
#
loop_
_entity.id
_entity.type
_entity.pdbx_description
1 polymer ?
#
loop_
_entity_poly.entity_id
_entity_poly.type
_entity_poly.pdbx_seq_one_letter_code
_entity_poly.pdbx_strand_id
1 'polypeptide(L)'
;FLYHAESIQESMTVNSSTMVKEFTNPLKEPIDDDINLFDFLDRRAQRDPDGSTVEYKADGGWKSFSATQFRDLVIALGKGLIGLGVKKGDAVSIVSRTRWEWTALDMAIMAVGALTVPVYETNSDAQVSWIFNDSQATIAFAEDDGQRDKIESIHDEVQSLRKVFVIDAGALEALQAYGKEVSDEEFWARKNDAHGDDLATIVYTSGSTGTPKGVELSHRNLAFLCLSAMQYMPRACAWPDRRLLLFLPLSHVFARFMELLSFCGTLTLGLSSDMKTIVKDFESFGPTLLLAVPRVFEKVYNAASQRAGKGIAGKMFLRAADVARDWSKAEQAGEKLPWRGRLAHGFYELVVYKKIRTIFGPNADFAITGGAPMDANLSHFFNGIGMPLLEGYGMTETCGPVCVSLPENNRIGTIGMPMSGVTAGIADDGELCVRGHLVCRGYHNHPDVTAEQIVDGWLHTGDLGDIDEDGFISITGRKKDLIITAGGKNVSPGLLEAAVMTSPVVNQCLVIGDRKPFVAALVTFCLLYTSPSPRDR
;
A
#
# COMPACT_ATOMS: atom_id res chain seq x y z
N PHE A 1 -47.89 -42.83 4.70
CA PHE A 1 -48.03 -41.37 4.76
C PHE A 1 -46.82 -40.77 4.05
N LEU A 2 -47.07 -40.41 2.78
CA LEU A 2 -46.18 -39.66 1.93
C LEU A 2 -46.22 -38.19 2.34
N TYR A 3 -45.06 -37.57 2.58
CA TYR A 3 -44.92 -36.12 2.58
C TYR A 3 -43.94 -35.71 1.47
N HIS A 4 -44.47 -34.98 0.53
CA HIS A 4 -43.74 -34.26 -0.50
C HIS A 4 -42.83 -33.22 0.16
N ALA A 5 -41.54 -33.26 -0.14
CA ALA A 5 -40.63 -32.16 0.05
C ALA A 5 -40.57 -31.37 -1.29
N GLU A 6 -41.34 -30.30 -1.36
CA GLU A 6 -41.12 -29.28 -2.40
C GLU A 6 -39.85 -28.52 -2.08
N SER A 7 -38.88 -28.64 -2.97
CA SER A 7 -37.68 -27.83 -2.98
C SER A 7 -38.03 -26.39 -3.33
N ILE A 8 -37.97 -25.52 -2.35
CA ILE A 8 -37.95 -24.06 -2.58
C ILE A 8 -36.53 -23.76 -3.09
N GLN A 9 -36.38 -23.70 -4.39
CA GLN A 9 -35.29 -22.97 -5.06
C GLN A 9 -35.63 -21.48 -4.92
N GLU A 10 -35.20 -20.83 -3.85
CA GLU A 10 -35.06 -19.38 -3.85
C GLU A 10 -33.98 -19.04 -4.87
N SER A 11 -34.43 -18.60 -6.04
CA SER A 11 -33.59 -17.86 -6.96
C SER A 11 -33.13 -16.60 -6.25
N MET A 12 -31.86 -16.55 -5.81
CA MET A 12 -31.20 -15.29 -5.49
C MET A 12 -31.20 -14.45 -6.77
N THR A 13 -32.19 -13.58 -6.90
CA THR A 13 -32.10 -12.44 -7.80
C THR A 13 -30.98 -11.58 -7.27
N VAL A 14 -29.85 -11.57 -7.99
CA VAL A 14 -28.79 -10.58 -7.82
C VAL A 14 -29.46 -9.25 -8.14
N ASN A 15 -29.84 -8.48 -7.09
CA ASN A 15 -30.31 -7.13 -7.25
C ASN A 15 -29.14 -6.31 -7.81
N SER A 16 -29.29 -5.72 -8.99
CA SER A 16 -28.39 -4.69 -9.46
C SER A 16 -28.41 -3.57 -8.42
N SER A 17 -27.30 -3.34 -7.74
CA SER A 17 -27.20 -2.29 -6.73
C SER A 17 -27.37 -0.94 -7.42
N THR A 18 -28.45 -0.23 -7.12
CA THR A 18 -28.63 1.13 -7.62
C THR A 18 -27.70 2.05 -6.84
N MET A 19 -26.82 2.77 -7.54
CA MET A 19 -25.99 3.79 -6.91
C MET A 19 -26.84 5.03 -6.63
N VAL A 20 -26.87 5.45 -5.36
CA VAL A 20 -27.61 6.65 -4.93
C VAL A 20 -26.79 7.92 -5.10
N LYS A 21 -25.46 7.77 -5.15
CA LYS A 21 -24.50 8.85 -5.48
C LYS A 21 -23.39 8.27 -6.34
N GLU A 22 -22.93 9.01 -7.31
CA GLU A 22 -21.77 8.68 -8.12
C GLU A 22 -20.89 9.92 -8.34
N PHE A 23 -19.59 9.73 -8.35
CA PHE A 23 -18.63 10.74 -8.73
C PHE A 23 -17.52 10.12 -9.59
N THR A 24 -17.31 10.69 -10.76
CA THR A 24 -16.20 10.31 -11.65
C THR A 24 -15.21 11.46 -11.73
N ASN A 25 -13.96 11.19 -11.41
CA ASN A 25 -12.89 12.13 -11.72
C ASN A 25 -12.39 11.83 -13.14
N PRO A 26 -12.67 12.73 -14.12
CA PRO A 26 -12.35 12.42 -15.51
C PRO A 26 -10.84 12.35 -15.76
N LEU A 27 -10.44 11.54 -16.73
CA LEU A 27 -9.08 11.60 -17.28
C LEU A 27 -8.85 12.98 -17.93
N LYS A 28 -7.69 13.56 -17.68
CA LYS A 28 -7.25 14.80 -18.35
C LYS A 28 -6.84 14.51 -19.79
N GLU A 29 -6.20 13.35 -20.00
CA GLU A 29 -5.77 12.85 -21.31
C GLU A 29 -6.01 11.34 -21.40
N PRO A 30 -6.23 10.78 -22.60
CA PRO A 30 -6.37 9.34 -22.78
C PRO A 30 -5.14 8.59 -22.22
N ILE A 31 -5.37 7.43 -21.62
CA ILE A 31 -4.33 6.53 -21.09
C ILE A 31 -4.18 5.36 -22.06
N ASP A 32 -2.93 5.11 -22.49
CA ASP A 32 -2.53 3.87 -23.13
C ASP A 32 -2.07 2.89 -22.03
N ASP A 33 -2.97 2.02 -21.62
CA ASP A 33 -2.74 1.02 -20.57
C ASP A 33 -2.61 -0.42 -21.11
N ASP A 34 -2.62 -0.58 -22.45
CA ASP A 34 -2.35 -1.86 -23.10
C ASP A 34 -0.85 -2.09 -23.27
N ILE A 35 -0.13 -2.14 -22.18
CA ILE A 35 1.33 -2.25 -22.12
C ILE A 35 1.78 -3.39 -21.20
N ASN A 36 3.00 -3.88 -21.43
CA ASN A 36 3.73 -4.63 -20.41
C ASN A 36 4.33 -3.64 -19.39
N LEU A 37 4.24 -3.93 -18.09
CA LEU A 37 4.72 -3.02 -17.04
C LEU A 37 6.22 -2.73 -17.11
N PHE A 38 7.03 -3.61 -17.72
CA PHE A 38 8.43 -3.35 -18.01
C PHE A 38 8.64 -2.13 -18.91
N ASP A 39 7.64 -1.75 -19.73
CA ASP A 39 7.71 -0.54 -20.56
C ASP A 39 7.94 0.74 -19.76
N PHE A 40 7.51 0.80 -18.51
CA PHE A 40 7.80 1.96 -17.66
C PHE A 40 9.29 2.14 -17.42
N LEU A 41 9.99 1.06 -17.11
CA LEU A 41 11.44 1.08 -16.89
C LEU A 41 12.19 1.32 -18.20
N ASP A 42 11.78 0.68 -19.30
CA ASP A 42 12.43 0.86 -20.60
C ASP A 42 12.27 2.30 -21.11
N ARG A 43 11.06 2.87 -21.06
CA ARG A 43 10.79 4.28 -21.39
C ARG A 43 11.57 5.24 -20.48
N ARG A 44 11.73 4.91 -19.18
CA ARG A 44 12.54 5.70 -18.27
C ARG A 44 14.02 5.68 -18.65
N ALA A 45 14.57 4.52 -18.99
CA ALA A 45 15.95 4.39 -19.44
C ALA A 45 16.22 5.14 -20.77
N GLN A 46 15.23 5.20 -21.66
CA GLN A 46 15.32 6.00 -22.90
C GLN A 46 15.27 7.51 -22.63
N ARG A 47 14.46 7.96 -21.66
CA ARG A 47 14.24 9.37 -21.33
C ARG A 47 15.37 9.95 -20.48
N ASP A 48 15.88 9.20 -19.51
CA ASP A 48 16.88 9.60 -18.52
C ASP A 48 17.81 8.43 -18.20
N PRO A 49 18.73 8.06 -19.14
CA PRO A 49 19.53 6.85 -19.05
C PRO A 49 20.46 6.80 -17.83
N ASP A 50 20.98 7.95 -17.41
CA ASP A 50 21.96 8.08 -16.33
C ASP A 50 21.31 8.48 -14.99
N GLY A 51 20.02 8.79 -15.00
CA GLY A 51 19.27 9.20 -13.81
C GLY A 51 19.23 8.11 -12.75
N SER A 52 19.47 8.48 -11.47
CA SER A 52 19.34 7.57 -10.34
C SER A 52 17.91 7.03 -10.26
N THR A 53 17.75 5.73 -10.30
CA THR A 53 16.43 5.08 -10.38
C THR A 53 16.15 4.23 -9.17
N VAL A 54 17.08 3.36 -8.78
CA VAL A 54 16.97 2.50 -7.58
C VAL A 54 18.20 2.70 -6.72
N GLU A 55 17.98 3.03 -5.46
CA GLU A 55 19.04 3.17 -4.46
C GLU A 55 18.86 2.17 -3.32
N TYR A 56 19.96 1.64 -2.81
CA TYR A 56 19.99 0.65 -1.74
C TYR A 56 21.21 0.81 -0.86
N LYS A 57 21.13 0.31 0.35
CA LYS A 57 22.24 0.35 1.30
C LYS A 57 23.25 -0.74 1.03
N ALA A 58 24.54 -0.35 0.91
CA ALA A 58 25.67 -1.26 0.90
C ALA A 58 26.91 -0.52 1.38
N ASP A 59 27.83 -1.24 2.04
CA ASP A 59 29.15 -0.75 2.49
C ASP A 59 29.08 0.56 3.31
N GLY A 60 28.02 0.70 4.12
CA GLY A 60 27.83 1.86 5.01
C GLY A 60 27.28 3.12 4.33
N GLY A 61 26.90 3.06 3.04
CA GLY A 61 26.33 4.17 2.29
C GLY A 61 25.18 3.75 1.38
N TRP A 62 24.72 4.67 0.57
CA TRP A 62 23.75 4.42 -0.51
C TRP A 62 24.47 4.18 -1.81
N LYS A 63 24.15 3.09 -2.49
CA LYS A 63 24.53 2.79 -3.87
C LYS A 63 23.33 2.98 -4.78
N SER A 64 23.58 3.33 -6.03
CA SER A 64 22.56 3.64 -7.00
C SER A 64 22.73 2.83 -8.28
N PHE A 65 21.62 2.40 -8.85
CA PHE A 65 21.54 2.02 -10.25
C PHE A 65 21.00 3.20 -11.07
N SER A 66 21.61 3.46 -12.21
CA SER A 66 20.97 4.33 -13.21
C SER A 66 19.80 3.58 -13.88
N ALA A 67 18.94 4.31 -14.59
CA ALA A 67 17.83 3.70 -15.29
C ALA A 67 18.28 2.64 -16.32
N THR A 68 19.35 2.93 -17.06
CA THR A 68 19.95 1.98 -18.01
C THR A 68 20.52 0.76 -17.30
N GLN A 69 21.29 0.95 -16.21
CA GLN A 69 21.89 -0.15 -15.47
C GLN A 69 20.81 -1.08 -14.89
N PHE A 70 19.74 -0.52 -14.34
CA PHE A 70 18.68 -1.32 -13.76
C PHE A 70 17.86 -2.04 -14.83
N ARG A 71 17.55 -1.37 -15.96
CA ARG A 71 16.89 -2.00 -17.11
C ARG A 71 17.71 -3.18 -17.66
N ASP A 72 19.00 -2.99 -17.86
CA ASP A 72 19.87 -4.01 -18.45
C ASP A 72 19.99 -5.23 -17.51
N LEU A 73 20.02 -4.99 -16.19
CA LEU A 73 19.93 -6.06 -15.19
C LEU A 73 18.61 -6.83 -15.30
N VAL A 74 17.48 -6.14 -15.38
CA VAL A 74 16.15 -6.75 -15.52
C VAL A 74 16.07 -7.58 -16.82
N ILE A 75 16.61 -7.09 -17.94
CA ILE A 75 16.70 -7.85 -19.20
C ILE A 75 17.51 -9.13 -19.00
N ALA A 76 18.67 -9.05 -18.35
CA ALA A 76 19.53 -10.21 -18.10
C ALA A 76 18.83 -11.27 -17.22
N LEU A 77 18.08 -10.82 -16.19
CA LEU A 77 17.27 -11.71 -15.34
C LEU A 77 16.09 -12.32 -16.12
N GLY A 78 15.42 -11.53 -16.96
CA GLY A 78 14.34 -12.01 -17.83
C GLY A 78 14.82 -13.07 -18.81
N LYS A 79 15.99 -12.88 -19.42
CA LYS A 79 16.63 -13.92 -20.24
C LYS A 79 16.93 -15.17 -19.40
N GLY A 80 17.37 -15.02 -18.15
CA GLY A 80 17.56 -16.12 -17.22
C GLY A 80 16.29 -16.94 -16.98
N LEU A 81 15.14 -16.27 -16.80
CA LEU A 81 13.83 -16.93 -16.67
C LEU A 81 13.45 -17.70 -17.95
N ILE A 82 13.64 -17.10 -19.13
CA ILE A 82 13.41 -17.78 -20.42
C ILE A 82 14.30 -19.02 -20.53
N GLY A 83 15.61 -18.90 -20.25
CA GLY A 83 16.57 -20.00 -20.28
C GLY A 83 16.28 -21.12 -19.27
N LEU A 84 15.58 -20.82 -18.16
CA LEU A 84 15.03 -21.80 -17.23
C LEU A 84 13.74 -22.47 -17.74
N GLY A 85 13.22 -22.03 -18.89
CA GLY A 85 11.99 -22.56 -19.47
C GLY A 85 10.71 -21.99 -18.87
N VAL A 86 10.78 -20.82 -18.21
CA VAL A 86 9.59 -20.09 -17.75
C VAL A 86 8.79 -19.62 -18.96
N LYS A 87 7.50 -19.88 -18.94
CA LYS A 87 6.56 -19.52 -20.01
C LYS A 87 5.68 -18.34 -19.59
N LYS A 88 5.05 -17.69 -20.57
CA LYS A 88 3.99 -16.73 -20.31
C LYS A 88 2.89 -17.38 -19.46
N GLY A 89 2.49 -16.71 -18.39
CA GLY A 89 1.49 -17.20 -17.43
C GLY A 89 2.02 -18.14 -16.35
N ASP A 90 3.29 -18.57 -16.39
CA ASP A 90 3.87 -19.34 -15.28
C ASP A 90 3.99 -18.48 -14.03
N ALA A 91 3.61 -19.02 -12.87
CA ALA A 91 3.75 -18.35 -11.60
C ALA A 91 5.16 -18.51 -11.04
N VAL A 92 5.77 -17.39 -10.66
CA VAL A 92 7.09 -17.30 -10.03
C VAL A 92 6.94 -16.56 -8.70
N SER A 93 7.34 -17.21 -7.61
CA SER A 93 7.15 -16.65 -6.25
C SER A 93 8.39 -15.92 -5.76
N ILE A 94 8.19 -14.84 -5.01
CA ILE A 94 9.23 -14.12 -4.27
C ILE A 94 8.86 -14.10 -2.78
N VAL A 95 9.68 -14.74 -1.94
CA VAL A 95 9.53 -14.85 -0.49
C VAL A 95 10.65 -14.05 0.18
N SER A 96 10.46 -12.75 0.28
CA SER A 96 11.53 -11.85 0.74
C SER A 96 10.96 -10.53 1.24
N ARG A 97 11.72 -9.91 2.17
CA ARG A 97 11.53 -8.52 2.57
C ARG A 97 11.82 -7.55 1.42
N THR A 98 11.49 -6.29 1.64
CA THR A 98 11.74 -5.19 0.69
C THR A 98 13.24 -4.99 0.48
N ARG A 99 13.69 -5.18 -0.78
CA ARG A 99 15.08 -5.04 -1.21
C ARG A 99 15.15 -4.85 -2.73
N TRP A 100 16.26 -4.33 -3.26
CA TRP A 100 16.38 -4.02 -4.67
C TRP A 100 16.33 -5.26 -5.59
N GLU A 101 16.80 -6.40 -5.09
CA GLU A 101 16.73 -7.67 -5.82
C GLU A 101 15.29 -8.13 -6.02
N TRP A 102 14.42 -7.87 -5.02
CA TRP A 102 12.99 -8.12 -5.13
C TRP A 102 12.41 -7.35 -6.32
N THR A 103 12.67 -6.04 -6.39
CA THR A 103 12.24 -5.15 -7.48
C THR A 103 12.78 -5.61 -8.84
N ALA A 104 14.05 -6.00 -8.91
CA ALA A 104 14.65 -6.49 -10.16
C ALA A 104 14.00 -7.80 -10.64
N LEU A 105 13.73 -8.74 -9.72
CA LEU A 105 13.05 -10.00 -10.02
C LEU A 105 11.60 -9.77 -10.45
N ASP A 106 10.84 -8.93 -9.75
CA ASP A 106 9.46 -8.61 -10.09
C ASP A 106 9.34 -8.05 -11.51
N MET A 107 10.16 -7.05 -11.82
CA MET A 107 10.21 -6.46 -13.16
C MET A 107 10.62 -7.48 -14.23
N ALA A 108 11.55 -8.39 -13.93
CA ALA A 108 12.00 -9.42 -14.86
C ALA A 108 10.92 -10.49 -15.12
N ILE A 109 10.18 -10.91 -14.09
CA ILE A 109 9.07 -11.85 -14.18
C ILE A 109 7.96 -11.25 -15.06
N MET A 110 7.55 -10.01 -14.78
CA MET A 110 6.54 -9.32 -15.57
C MET A 110 7.00 -9.06 -17.01
N ALA A 111 8.28 -8.74 -17.23
CA ALA A 111 8.83 -8.50 -18.57
C ALA A 111 8.66 -9.71 -19.50
N VAL A 112 8.81 -10.92 -18.99
CA VAL A 112 8.68 -12.14 -19.79
C VAL A 112 7.24 -12.70 -19.82
N GLY A 113 6.26 -11.94 -19.30
CA GLY A 113 4.85 -12.33 -19.26
C GLY A 113 4.54 -13.44 -18.25
N ALA A 114 5.43 -13.69 -17.30
CA ALA A 114 5.17 -14.58 -16.16
C ALA A 114 4.46 -13.81 -15.03
N LEU A 115 3.90 -14.55 -14.07
CA LEU A 115 3.13 -13.98 -12.96
C LEU A 115 4.00 -13.90 -11.71
N THR A 116 4.13 -12.73 -11.12
CA THR A 116 4.74 -12.63 -9.80
C THR A 116 3.73 -13.04 -8.72
N VAL A 117 4.12 -13.98 -7.86
CA VAL A 117 3.37 -14.37 -6.65
C VAL A 117 4.16 -13.91 -5.43
N PRO A 118 3.87 -12.71 -4.91
CA PRO A 118 4.55 -12.18 -3.75
C PRO A 118 4.07 -12.88 -2.47
N VAL A 119 5.02 -13.27 -1.61
CA VAL A 119 4.73 -13.94 -0.34
C VAL A 119 5.46 -13.20 0.77
N TYR A 120 4.75 -12.93 1.87
CA TYR A 120 5.37 -12.32 3.05
C TYR A 120 6.36 -13.29 3.71
N GLU A 121 7.51 -12.79 4.10
CA GLU A 121 8.51 -13.56 4.84
C GLU A 121 7.99 -14.08 6.19
N THR A 122 6.95 -13.44 6.71
CA THR A 122 6.29 -13.81 7.97
C THR A 122 5.20 -14.88 7.82
N ASN A 123 4.85 -15.27 6.59
CA ASN A 123 3.86 -16.33 6.39
C ASN A 123 4.34 -17.65 6.98
N SER A 124 3.41 -18.39 7.59
CA SER A 124 3.67 -19.74 8.08
C SER A 124 3.86 -20.73 6.92
N ASP A 125 4.46 -21.87 7.22
CA ASP A 125 4.68 -22.95 6.25
C ASP A 125 3.36 -23.36 5.57
N ALA A 126 2.28 -23.51 6.34
CA ALA A 126 0.95 -23.83 5.82
C ALA A 126 0.40 -22.76 4.87
N GLN A 127 0.67 -21.47 5.13
CA GLN A 127 0.26 -20.39 4.24
C GLN A 127 1.10 -20.37 2.96
N VAL A 128 2.41 -20.64 3.05
CA VAL A 128 3.29 -20.74 1.88
C VAL A 128 2.88 -21.93 1.02
N SER A 129 2.66 -23.11 1.63
CA SER A 129 2.17 -24.31 0.94
C SER A 129 0.86 -24.04 0.21
N TRP A 130 -0.10 -23.39 0.89
CA TRP A 130 -1.38 -23.01 0.28
C TRP A 130 -1.20 -22.10 -0.94
N ILE A 131 -0.44 -21.01 -0.78
CA ILE A 131 -0.22 -20.02 -1.86
C ILE A 131 0.46 -20.66 -3.06
N PHE A 132 1.46 -21.51 -2.84
CA PHE A 132 2.19 -22.17 -3.92
C PHE A 132 1.32 -23.19 -4.67
N ASN A 133 0.49 -23.94 -3.95
CA ASN A 133 -0.44 -24.89 -4.56
C ASN A 133 -1.56 -24.19 -5.34
N ASP A 134 -2.14 -23.13 -4.78
CA ASP A 134 -3.24 -22.41 -5.45
C ASP A 134 -2.74 -21.67 -6.70
N SER A 135 -1.59 -20.99 -6.61
CA SER A 135 -0.97 -20.27 -7.74
C SER A 135 -0.23 -21.17 -8.72
N GLN A 136 -0.01 -22.45 -8.38
CA GLN A 136 0.84 -23.38 -9.16
C GLN A 136 2.26 -22.81 -9.37
N ALA A 137 2.86 -22.22 -8.33
CA ALA A 137 4.19 -21.62 -8.40
C ALA A 137 5.24 -22.64 -8.87
N THR A 138 5.99 -22.28 -9.92
CA THR A 138 6.97 -23.17 -10.56
C THR A 138 8.40 -22.94 -10.11
N ILE A 139 8.71 -21.70 -9.73
CA ILE A 139 10.01 -21.23 -9.24
C ILE A 139 9.77 -20.35 -8.02
N ALA A 140 10.65 -20.43 -7.03
CA ALA A 140 10.64 -19.55 -5.88
C ALA A 140 12.00 -18.88 -5.67
N PHE A 141 11.98 -17.59 -5.34
CA PHE A 141 13.13 -16.83 -4.86
C PHE A 141 12.95 -16.59 -3.37
N ALA A 142 13.76 -17.27 -2.55
CA ALA A 142 13.82 -17.11 -1.11
C ALA A 142 14.83 -16.03 -0.74
N GLU A 143 14.56 -15.21 0.27
CA GLU A 143 15.49 -14.18 0.74
C GLU A 143 16.82 -14.78 1.20
N ASP A 144 16.72 -15.72 2.13
CA ASP A 144 17.85 -16.34 2.83
C ASP A 144 17.64 -17.84 3.02
N ASP A 145 18.59 -18.49 3.68
CA ASP A 145 18.51 -19.93 3.99
C ASP A 145 17.29 -20.27 4.86
N GLY A 146 16.86 -19.38 5.77
CA GLY A 146 15.69 -19.61 6.61
C GLY A 146 14.39 -19.69 5.79
N GLN A 147 14.22 -18.82 4.78
CA GLN A 147 13.08 -18.90 3.88
C GLN A 147 13.18 -20.09 2.92
N ARG A 148 14.41 -20.44 2.48
CA ARG A 148 14.62 -21.68 1.71
C ARG A 148 14.20 -22.90 2.50
N ASP A 149 14.66 -23.06 3.73
CA ASP A 149 14.38 -24.23 4.59
C ASP A 149 12.86 -24.36 4.83
N LYS A 150 12.15 -23.22 4.99
CA LYS A 150 10.69 -23.16 5.04
C LYS A 150 10.05 -23.73 3.76
N ILE A 151 10.52 -23.31 2.59
CA ILE A 151 10.01 -23.77 1.29
C ILE A 151 10.34 -25.25 1.08
N GLU A 152 11.53 -25.69 1.45
CA GLU A 152 11.95 -27.09 1.36
C GLU A 152 11.14 -28.00 2.28
N SER A 153 10.72 -27.51 3.46
CA SER A 153 9.89 -28.28 4.40
C SER A 153 8.52 -28.65 3.85
N ILE A 154 8.01 -27.88 2.88
CA ILE A 154 6.71 -28.11 2.22
C ILE A 154 6.84 -28.66 0.79
N HIS A 155 8.06 -28.98 0.33
CA HIS A 155 8.32 -29.36 -1.05
C HIS A 155 7.50 -30.57 -1.53
N ASP A 156 7.33 -31.57 -0.66
CA ASP A 156 6.53 -32.77 -0.96
C ASP A 156 5.03 -32.45 -1.14
N GLU A 157 4.57 -31.33 -0.57
CA GLU A 157 3.19 -30.85 -0.68
C GLU A 157 2.95 -30.02 -1.94
N VAL A 158 4.02 -29.46 -2.57
CA VAL A 158 3.95 -28.51 -3.69
C VAL A 158 4.59 -29.12 -4.94
N GLN A 159 3.81 -29.88 -5.69
CA GLN A 159 4.32 -30.61 -6.87
C GLN A 159 4.68 -29.71 -8.06
N SER A 160 4.13 -28.49 -8.12
CA SER A 160 4.43 -27.52 -9.20
C SER A 160 5.83 -26.93 -9.09
N LEU A 161 6.39 -26.84 -7.87
CA LEU A 161 7.65 -26.18 -7.59
C LEU A 161 8.84 -27.00 -8.12
N ARG A 162 9.56 -26.44 -9.09
CA ARG A 162 10.69 -27.10 -9.75
C ARG A 162 12.05 -26.64 -9.23
N LYS A 163 12.13 -25.38 -8.74
CA LYS A 163 13.40 -24.79 -8.33
C LYS A 163 13.23 -23.68 -7.30
N VAL A 164 14.15 -23.64 -6.34
CA VAL A 164 14.30 -22.59 -5.37
C VAL A 164 15.65 -21.92 -5.55
N PHE A 165 15.68 -20.60 -5.58
CA PHE A 165 16.89 -19.78 -5.53
C PHE A 165 16.95 -19.03 -4.22
N VAL A 166 18.16 -18.80 -3.69
CA VAL A 166 18.37 -18.00 -2.47
C VAL A 166 19.05 -16.69 -2.84
N ILE A 167 18.40 -15.58 -2.56
CA ILE A 167 18.86 -14.24 -2.96
C ILE A 167 20.22 -13.95 -2.32
N ASP A 168 20.35 -14.17 -1.02
CA ASP A 168 21.61 -13.96 -0.28
C ASP A 168 22.75 -14.90 -0.71
N ALA A 169 22.44 -15.99 -1.42
CA ALA A 169 23.41 -16.94 -1.97
C ALA A 169 23.69 -16.73 -3.47
N GLY A 170 23.40 -15.55 -4.03
CA GLY A 170 23.72 -15.24 -5.42
C GLY A 170 22.66 -15.71 -6.41
N ALA A 171 21.37 -15.65 -6.07
CA ALA A 171 20.27 -16.03 -6.94
C ALA A 171 20.28 -15.29 -8.28
N LEU A 172 20.62 -13.99 -8.28
CA LEU A 172 20.58 -13.18 -9.49
C LEU A 172 21.66 -13.59 -10.48
N GLU A 173 22.87 -13.79 -10.01
CA GLU A 173 24.00 -14.29 -10.83
C GLU A 173 23.72 -15.70 -11.36
N ALA A 174 23.18 -16.56 -10.51
CA ALA A 174 22.79 -17.91 -10.92
C ALA A 174 21.68 -17.86 -11.99
N LEU A 175 20.70 -16.99 -11.85
CA LEU A 175 19.63 -16.80 -12.83
C LEU A 175 20.18 -16.28 -14.17
N GLN A 176 21.02 -15.25 -14.14
CA GLN A 176 21.65 -14.71 -15.36
C GLN A 176 22.44 -15.76 -16.13
N ALA A 177 23.05 -16.75 -15.42
CA ALA A 177 23.80 -17.82 -16.06
C ALA A 177 22.93 -18.69 -16.99
N TYR A 178 21.64 -18.87 -16.69
CA TYR A 178 20.70 -19.58 -17.57
C TYR A 178 20.33 -18.78 -18.83
N GLY A 179 20.46 -17.44 -18.78
CA GLY A 179 20.11 -16.56 -19.88
C GLY A 179 21.20 -16.37 -20.94
N LYS A 180 22.41 -16.96 -20.77
CA LYS A 180 23.57 -16.70 -21.65
C LYS A 180 23.32 -17.02 -23.12
N GLU A 181 22.52 -18.06 -23.39
CA GLU A 181 22.21 -18.51 -24.77
C GLU A 181 20.90 -17.88 -25.31
N VAL A 182 20.20 -17.07 -24.48
CA VAL A 182 18.95 -16.41 -24.89
C VAL A 182 19.30 -15.09 -25.57
N SER A 183 18.85 -14.93 -26.81
CA SER A 183 19.14 -13.73 -27.61
C SER A 183 18.31 -12.52 -27.14
N ASP A 184 18.71 -11.31 -27.58
CA ASP A 184 17.91 -10.10 -27.36
C ASP A 184 16.56 -10.20 -28.09
N GLU A 185 16.56 -10.72 -29.31
CA GLU A 185 15.36 -10.89 -30.13
C GLU A 185 14.34 -11.79 -29.43
N GLU A 186 14.78 -12.86 -28.77
CA GLU A 186 13.90 -13.79 -28.03
C GLU A 186 13.30 -13.09 -26.79
N PHE A 187 14.12 -12.33 -26.04
CA PHE A 187 13.62 -11.55 -24.90
C PHE A 187 12.56 -10.53 -25.35
N TRP A 188 12.86 -9.75 -26.40
CA TRP A 188 11.93 -8.73 -26.88
C TRP A 188 10.66 -9.34 -27.49
N ALA A 189 10.76 -10.48 -28.16
CA ALA A 189 9.60 -11.21 -28.66
C ALA A 189 8.69 -11.65 -27.50
N ARG A 190 9.27 -12.18 -26.42
CA ARG A 190 8.53 -12.60 -25.23
C ARG A 190 7.90 -11.41 -24.51
N LYS A 191 8.65 -10.31 -24.34
CA LYS A 191 8.15 -9.07 -23.74
C LYS A 191 6.98 -8.50 -24.52
N ASN A 192 7.06 -8.48 -25.84
CA ASN A 192 6.02 -7.93 -26.71
C ASN A 192 4.78 -8.85 -26.86
N ASP A 193 4.87 -10.11 -26.46
CA ASP A 193 3.74 -11.04 -26.40
C ASP A 193 2.84 -10.81 -25.18
N ALA A 194 3.30 -10.09 -24.18
CA ALA A 194 2.51 -9.76 -22.98
C ALA A 194 1.86 -8.37 -23.13
N HIS A 195 0.54 -8.34 -22.99
CA HIS A 195 -0.33 -7.18 -23.19
C HIS A 195 -1.05 -6.77 -21.90
N GLY A 196 -1.76 -5.66 -21.95
CA GLY A 196 -2.48 -5.09 -20.81
C GLY A 196 -3.43 -6.06 -20.11
N ASP A 197 -4.14 -6.89 -20.85
CA ASP A 197 -5.11 -7.84 -20.29
C ASP A 197 -4.50 -9.13 -19.75
N ASP A 198 -3.20 -9.39 -20.00
CA ASP A 198 -2.51 -10.52 -19.39
C ASP A 198 -2.31 -10.27 -17.87
N LEU A 199 -2.34 -11.33 -17.08
CA LEU A 199 -2.05 -11.24 -15.66
C LEU A 199 -0.58 -10.87 -15.43
N ALA A 200 -0.34 -9.94 -14.52
CA ALA A 200 1.00 -9.57 -14.06
C ALA A 200 1.33 -10.21 -12.72
N THR A 201 0.31 -10.41 -11.87
CA THR A 201 0.52 -10.90 -10.51
C THR A 201 -0.75 -11.47 -9.90
N ILE A 202 -0.56 -12.38 -8.93
CA ILE A 202 -1.61 -12.85 -8.03
C ILE A 202 -1.18 -12.48 -6.61
N VAL A 203 -1.93 -11.58 -5.97
CA VAL A 203 -1.62 -11.10 -4.61
C VAL A 203 -2.59 -11.73 -3.61
N TYR A 204 -2.04 -12.49 -2.64
CA TYR A 204 -2.85 -13.19 -1.65
C TYR A 204 -3.18 -12.30 -0.46
N THR A 205 -4.48 -12.19 -0.16
CA THR A 205 -5.01 -11.44 0.97
C THR A 205 -5.58 -12.39 2.02
N SER A 206 -5.39 -12.06 3.31
CA SER A 206 -6.04 -12.78 4.40
C SER A 206 -7.53 -12.44 4.41
N GLY A 207 -8.34 -13.28 3.78
CA GLY A 207 -9.80 -13.15 3.84
C GLY A 207 -10.35 -13.38 5.24
N SER A 208 -11.59 -12.94 5.48
CA SER A 208 -12.33 -13.18 6.73
C SER A 208 -12.55 -14.67 7.07
N THR A 209 -12.30 -15.56 6.13
CA THR A 209 -12.46 -17.01 6.24
C THR A 209 -11.20 -17.76 6.69
N GLY A 210 -10.09 -17.05 6.91
CA GLY A 210 -8.83 -17.63 7.38
C GLY A 210 -7.90 -18.17 6.29
N THR A 211 -8.42 -18.58 5.13
CA THR A 211 -7.63 -19.04 3.99
C THR A 211 -7.36 -17.86 3.05
N PRO A 212 -6.10 -17.56 2.71
CA PRO A 212 -5.79 -16.46 1.80
C PRO A 212 -6.41 -16.68 0.42
N LYS A 213 -6.97 -15.61 -0.18
CA LYS A 213 -7.49 -15.62 -1.55
C LYS A 213 -6.57 -14.82 -2.46
N GLY A 214 -6.24 -15.37 -3.62
CA GLY A 214 -5.42 -14.71 -4.63
C GLY A 214 -6.23 -13.71 -5.43
N VAL A 215 -5.83 -12.44 -5.42
CA VAL A 215 -6.41 -11.38 -6.25
C VAL A 215 -5.62 -11.31 -7.56
N GLU A 216 -6.29 -11.48 -8.69
CA GLU A 216 -5.70 -11.43 -10.03
C GLU A 216 -5.59 -9.99 -10.53
N LEU A 217 -4.36 -9.51 -10.72
CA LEU A 217 -4.08 -8.18 -11.24
C LEU A 217 -3.39 -8.28 -12.60
N SER A 218 -3.97 -7.63 -13.61
CA SER A 218 -3.40 -7.58 -14.95
C SER A 218 -2.36 -6.46 -15.09
N HIS A 219 -1.60 -6.50 -16.18
CA HIS A 219 -0.73 -5.37 -16.55
C HIS A 219 -1.53 -4.07 -16.70
N ARG A 220 -2.73 -4.14 -17.32
CA ARG A 220 -3.64 -2.99 -17.48
C ARG A 220 -4.05 -2.37 -16.16
N ASN A 221 -4.43 -3.20 -15.17
CA ASN A 221 -4.87 -2.69 -13.88
C ASN A 221 -3.80 -1.81 -13.22
N LEU A 222 -2.57 -2.32 -13.16
CA LEU A 222 -1.43 -1.62 -12.56
C LEU A 222 -0.94 -0.46 -13.42
N ALA A 223 -0.90 -0.62 -14.76
CA ALA A 223 -0.52 0.45 -15.68
C ALA A 223 -1.50 1.62 -15.61
N PHE A 224 -2.81 1.33 -15.67
CA PHE A 224 -3.84 2.35 -15.54
C PHE A 224 -3.67 3.15 -14.24
N LEU A 225 -3.47 2.47 -13.11
CA LEU A 225 -3.32 3.16 -11.83
C LEU A 225 -2.08 4.07 -11.80
N CYS A 226 -0.93 3.62 -12.33
CA CYS A 226 0.27 4.44 -12.41
C CYS A 226 0.07 5.67 -13.32
N LEU A 227 -0.52 5.48 -14.50
CA LEU A 227 -0.76 6.56 -15.45
C LEU A 227 -1.84 7.54 -14.96
N SER A 228 -2.87 7.03 -14.28
CA SER A 228 -3.86 7.84 -13.57
C SER A 228 -3.21 8.71 -12.50
N ALA A 229 -2.30 8.13 -11.68
CA ALA A 229 -1.56 8.87 -10.67
C ALA A 229 -0.69 9.99 -11.27
N MET A 230 -0.05 9.75 -12.41
CA MET A 230 0.73 10.77 -13.13
C MET A 230 -0.12 11.97 -13.53
N GLN A 231 -1.39 11.76 -13.90
CA GLN A 231 -2.32 12.84 -14.24
C GLN A 231 -2.93 13.52 -13.01
N TYR A 232 -3.22 12.73 -11.97
CA TYR A 232 -3.89 13.19 -10.76
C TYR A 232 -2.96 13.96 -9.84
N MET A 233 -1.77 13.42 -9.56
CA MET A 233 -0.81 13.95 -8.60
C MET A 233 0.59 14.16 -9.22
N PRO A 234 0.72 14.94 -10.29
CA PRO A 234 2.00 15.11 -11.02
C PRO A 234 3.11 15.65 -10.12
N ARG A 235 2.77 16.47 -9.12
CA ARG A 235 3.72 16.99 -8.15
C ARG A 235 4.39 15.90 -7.31
N ALA A 236 3.70 14.80 -7.03
CA ALA A 236 4.27 13.66 -6.31
C ALA A 236 5.08 12.75 -7.22
N CYS A 237 4.65 12.57 -8.49
CA CYS A 237 5.12 11.51 -9.36
C CYS A 237 6.16 11.97 -10.40
N ALA A 238 6.03 13.21 -10.90
CA ALA A 238 6.78 13.72 -12.04
C ALA A 238 7.61 14.98 -11.75
N TRP A 239 7.60 15.47 -10.52
CA TRP A 239 8.40 16.63 -10.14
C TRP A 239 9.89 16.28 -10.09
N PRO A 240 10.80 17.15 -10.54
CA PRO A 240 12.23 16.90 -10.49
C PRO A 240 12.71 16.57 -9.06
N ASP A 241 13.71 15.71 -8.97
CA ASP A 241 14.40 15.33 -7.72
C ASP A 241 13.50 14.67 -6.64
N ARG A 242 12.37 14.08 -7.04
CA ARG A 242 11.53 13.32 -6.11
C ARG A 242 12.23 12.03 -5.69
N ARG A 243 12.23 11.79 -4.38
CA ARG A 243 12.87 10.65 -3.73
C ARG A 243 11.90 10.00 -2.76
N LEU A 244 11.67 8.70 -2.93
CA LEU A 244 10.82 7.88 -2.06
C LEU A 244 11.69 6.83 -1.37
N LEU A 245 11.71 6.81 -0.04
CA LEU A 245 12.27 5.69 0.71
C LEU A 245 11.14 4.69 1.00
N LEU A 246 11.20 3.54 0.35
CA LEU A 246 10.21 2.47 0.50
C LEU A 246 10.72 1.43 1.49
N PHE A 247 9.98 1.25 2.58
CA PHE A 247 10.26 0.28 3.64
C PHE A 247 9.05 -0.61 3.96
N LEU A 248 7.91 -0.33 3.32
CA LEU A 248 6.75 -1.21 3.39
C LEU A 248 6.99 -2.47 2.57
N PRO A 249 6.37 -3.61 2.95
CA PRO A 249 6.54 -4.87 2.21
C PRO A 249 6.11 -4.75 0.75
N LEU A 250 7.00 -5.10 -0.19
CA LEU A 250 6.69 -5.17 -1.62
C LEU A 250 5.68 -6.30 -1.95
N SER A 251 5.48 -7.23 -1.02
CA SER A 251 4.39 -8.21 -1.10
C SER A 251 3.00 -7.59 -0.98
N HIS A 252 2.91 -6.31 -0.56
CA HIS A 252 1.66 -5.58 -0.46
C HIS A 252 1.49 -4.62 -1.64
N VAL A 253 0.30 -4.58 -2.24
CA VAL A 253 0.00 -3.78 -3.45
C VAL A 253 0.33 -2.29 -3.30
N PHE A 254 0.17 -1.70 -2.12
CA PHE A 254 0.45 -0.28 -1.91
C PHE A 254 1.94 0.06 -2.11
N ALA A 255 2.84 -0.75 -1.56
CA ALA A 255 4.27 -0.59 -1.77
C ALA A 255 4.65 -0.85 -3.23
N ARG A 256 4.07 -1.90 -3.83
CA ARG A 256 4.33 -2.28 -5.21
C ARG A 256 3.80 -1.27 -6.22
N PHE A 257 2.63 -0.67 -5.98
CA PHE A 257 2.17 0.47 -6.76
C PHE A 257 3.19 1.61 -6.78
N MET A 258 3.75 1.98 -5.62
CA MET A 258 4.76 3.04 -5.54
C MET A 258 6.08 2.66 -6.21
N GLU A 259 6.46 1.39 -6.18
CA GLU A 259 7.58 0.85 -6.95
C GLU A 259 7.35 1.07 -8.46
N LEU A 260 6.23 0.60 -9.01
CA LEU A 260 5.89 0.76 -10.43
C LEU A 260 5.75 2.24 -10.82
N LEU A 261 5.12 3.04 -9.95
CA LEU A 261 4.99 4.49 -10.15
C LEU A 261 6.35 5.19 -10.22
N SER A 262 7.36 4.68 -9.50
CA SER A 262 8.72 5.23 -9.58
C SER A 262 9.32 5.07 -10.98
N PHE A 263 9.06 3.97 -11.67
CA PHE A 263 9.51 3.75 -13.05
C PHE A 263 8.65 4.51 -14.07
N CYS A 264 7.34 4.57 -13.86
CA CYS A 264 6.42 5.36 -14.69
C CYS A 264 6.78 6.86 -14.66
N GLY A 265 7.07 7.40 -13.48
CA GLY A 265 7.45 8.78 -13.23
C GLY A 265 8.95 9.04 -13.28
N THR A 266 9.41 9.90 -12.37
CA THR A 266 10.81 10.30 -12.22
C THR A 266 11.34 10.10 -10.80
N LEU A 267 10.62 9.36 -9.93
CA LEU A 267 11.03 9.16 -8.56
C LEU A 267 12.31 8.31 -8.47
N THR A 268 13.25 8.71 -7.63
CA THR A 268 14.31 7.82 -7.17
C THR A 268 13.76 6.94 -6.04
N LEU A 269 13.78 5.63 -6.24
CA LEU A 269 13.31 4.64 -5.28
C LEU A 269 14.45 4.18 -4.38
N GLY A 270 14.44 4.58 -3.11
CA GLY A 270 15.31 4.00 -2.08
C GLY A 270 14.64 2.81 -1.41
N LEU A 271 15.36 1.73 -1.19
CA LEU A 271 14.82 0.50 -0.59
C LEU A 271 15.53 0.19 0.72
N SER A 272 14.75 0.00 1.78
CA SER A 272 15.22 -0.40 3.11
C SER A 272 14.16 -1.24 3.81
N SER A 273 14.53 -2.35 4.43
CA SER A 273 13.61 -3.21 5.20
C SER A 273 13.85 -3.15 6.71
N ASP A 274 14.93 -2.51 7.19
CA ASP A 274 15.27 -2.49 8.60
C ASP A 274 14.60 -1.34 9.36
N MET A 275 13.49 -1.66 10.03
CA MET A 275 12.75 -0.71 10.86
C MET A 275 13.57 -0.13 12.04
N LYS A 276 14.69 -0.77 12.42
CA LYS A 276 15.55 -0.27 13.50
C LYS A 276 16.41 0.92 13.04
N THR A 277 16.75 0.96 11.76
CA THR A 277 17.58 2.01 11.16
C THR A 277 16.77 3.08 10.43
N ILE A 278 15.46 2.91 10.29
CA ILE A 278 14.61 3.71 9.39
C ILE A 278 14.74 5.23 9.59
N VAL A 279 14.87 5.72 10.82
CA VAL A 279 15.05 7.17 11.09
C VAL A 279 16.40 7.66 10.55
N LYS A 280 17.48 6.88 10.70
CA LYS A 280 18.78 7.20 10.12
C LYS A 280 18.75 7.10 8.60
N ASP A 281 17.91 6.22 8.08
CA ASP A 281 17.73 6.03 6.65
C ASP A 281 16.99 7.23 6.05
N PHE A 282 15.97 7.76 6.73
CA PHE A 282 15.35 9.03 6.32
C PHE A 282 16.36 10.20 6.31
N GLU A 283 17.21 10.28 7.32
CA GLU A 283 18.21 11.34 7.40
C GLU A 283 19.24 11.23 6.26
N SER A 284 19.78 10.02 6.02
CA SER A 284 20.85 9.80 5.04
C SER A 284 20.37 9.73 3.58
N PHE A 285 19.17 9.21 3.34
CA PHE A 285 18.57 9.14 2.00
C PHE A 285 17.95 10.49 1.59
N GLY A 286 17.35 11.22 2.54
CA GLY A 286 16.69 12.50 2.30
C GLY A 286 15.45 12.41 1.42
N PRO A 287 14.43 11.58 1.78
CA PRO A 287 13.22 11.46 0.98
C PRO A 287 12.49 12.79 0.88
N THR A 288 11.87 13.05 -0.26
CA THR A 288 10.98 14.22 -0.47
C THR A 288 9.51 13.85 -0.29
N LEU A 289 9.21 12.56 -0.46
CA LEU A 289 7.90 11.94 -0.28
C LEU A 289 8.04 10.76 0.67
N LEU A 290 7.15 10.68 1.63
CA LEU A 290 7.06 9.55 2.55
C LEU A 290 5.82 8.71 2.25
N LEU A 291 5.96 7.41 2.41
CA LEU A 291 4.86 6.46 2.37
C LEU A 291 4.85 5.67 3.67
N ALA A 292 3.82 5.81 4.49
CA ALA A 292 3.76 5.10 5.75
C ALA A 292 2.33 4.85 6.21
N VAL A 293 2.13 3.80 7.00
CA VAL A 293 0.85 3.55 7.68
C VAL A 293 0.68 4.49 8.88
N PRO A 294 -0.56 4.78 9.33
CA PRO A 294 -0.86 5.72 10.43
C PRO A 294 -0.02 5.49 11.69
N ARG A 295 0.26 4.24 12.02
CA ARG A 295 1.06 3.85 13.20
C ARG A 295 2.46 4.46 13.26
N VAL A 296 3.06 4.76 12.11
CA VAL A 296 4.39 5.42 12.06
C VAL A 296 4.29 6.84 12.60
N PHE A 297 3.27 7.59 12.19
CA PHE A 297 3.04 8.98 12.62
C PHE A 297 2.64 9.06 14.10
N GLU A 298 1.81 8.12 14.58
CA GLU A 298 1.51 7.99 16.01
C GLU A 298 2.78 7.78 16.84
N LYS A 299 3.66 6.86 16.42
CA LYS A 299 4.93 6.60 17.11
C LYS A 299 5.82 7.85 17.14
N VAL A 300 5.90 8.59 16.04
CA VAL A 300 6.70 9.83 15.98
C VAL A 300 6.14 10.89 16.92
N TYR A 301 4.82 11.13 16.90
CA TYR A 301 4.15 12.05 17.81
C TYR A 301 4.37 11.68 19.27
N ASN A 302 4.14 10.41 19.61
CA ASN A 302 4.29 9.90 20.97
C ASN A 302 5.75 9.99 21.45
N ALA A 303 6.72 9.64 20.61
CA ALA A 303 8.14 9.77 20.94
C ALA A 303 8.58 11.22 21.18
N ALA A 304 8.06 12.16 20.37
CA ALA A 304 8.31 13.59 20.57
C ALA A 304 7.70 14.10 21.89
N SER A 305 6.47 13.69 22.19
CA SER A 305 5.78 14.01 23.45
C SER A 305 6.53 13.45 24.67
N GLN A 306 7.00 12.21 24.60
CA GLN A 306 7.78 11.58 25.68
C GLN A 306 9.11 12.28 25.92
N ARG A 307 9.85 12.64 24.87
CA ARG A 307 11.11 13.40 24.99
C ARG A 307 10.91 14.74 25.66
N ALA A 308 9.79 15.40 25.42
CA ALA A 308 9.43 16.65 26.09
C ALA A 308 9.14 16.44 27.59
N GLY A 309 8.69 15.26 28.01
CA GLY A 309 8.45 14.89 29.41
C GLY A 309 7.25 15.60 30.05
N LYS A 310 7.17 15.56 31.40
CA LYS A 310 6.04 16.13 32.17
C LYS A 310 6.25 17.57 32.63
N GLY A 311 7.47 18.13 32.45
CA GLY A 311 7.84 19.47 32.95
C GLY A 311 7.39 20.61 32.02
N ILE A 312 8.12 21.72 32.07
CA ILE A 312 7.85 22.92 31.24
C ILE A 312 7.92 22.58 29.75
N ALA A 313 8.89 21.76 29.32
CA ALA A 313 9.03 21.34 27.94
C ALA A 313 7.83 20.49 27.46
N GLY A 314 7.28 19.61 28.32
CA GLY A 314 6.06 18.87 28.01
C GLY A 314 4.83 19.77 27.83
N LYS A 315 4.66 20.73 28.74
CA LYS A 315 3.58 21.74 28.60
C LYS A 315 3.75 22.56 27.31
N MET A 316 4.98 22.91 26.98
CA MET A 316 5.30 23.63 25.74
C MET A 316 4.98 22.80 24.50
N PHE A 317 5.33 21.51 24.50
CA PHE A 317 4.99 20.59 23.39
C PHE A 317 3.47 20.49 23.21
N LEU A 318 2.69 20.29 24.28
CA LEU A 318 1.24 20.19 24.19
C LEU A 318 0.61 21.46 23.62
N ARG A 319 1.06 22.65 24.11
CA ARG A 319 0.59 23.93 23.55
C ARG A 319 1.00 24.12 22.09
N ALA A 320 2.22 23.70 21.73
CA ALA A 320 2.66 23.71 20.33
C ALA A 320 1.76 22.83 19.46
N ALA A 321 1.40 21.62 19.96
CA ALA A 321 0.50 20.71 19.25
C ALA A 321 -0.90 21.32 19.07
N ASP A 322 -1.45 21.99 20.09
CA ASP A 322 -2.74 22.67 19.98
C ASP A 322 -2.70 23.81 18.95
N VAL A 323 -1.66 24.66 18.99
CA VAL A 323 -1.48 25.76 18.02
C VAL A 323 -1.32 25.23 16.58
N ALA A 324 -0.63 24.11 16.41
CA ALA A 324 -0.50 23.46 15.09
C ALA A 324 -1.87 22.97 14.58
N ARG A 325 -2.66 22.30 15.43
CA ARG A 325 -4.01 21.87 15.08
C ARG A 325 -4.93 23.03 14.72
N ASP A 326 -4.91 24.10 15.53
CA ASP A 326 -5.72 25.30 15.29
C ASP A 326 -5.31 25.98 13.97
N TRP A 327 -4.00 26.00 13.67
CA TRP A 327 -3.49 26.51 12.39
C TRP A 327 -4.06 25.73 11.22
N SER A 328 -3.94 24.40 11.25
CA SER A 328 -4.43 23.52 10.19
C SER A 328 -5.94 23.59 10.01
N LYS A 329 -6.71 23.66 11.10
CA LYS A 329 -8.17 23.80 11.04
C LYS A 329 -8.60 25.14 10.44
N ALA A 330 -7.93 26.23 10.81
CA ALA A 330 -8.19 27.55 10.22
C ALA A 330 -7.86 27.58 8.72
N GLU A 331 -6.73 26.98 8.33
CA GLU A 331 -6.33 26.86 6.93
C GLU A 331 -7.37 26.08 6.11
N GLN A 332 -7.85 24.94 6.62
CA GLN A 332 -8.89 24.13 5.96
C GLN A 332 -10.22 24.87 5.87
N ALA A 333 -10.55 25.72 6.84
CA ALA A 333 -11.74 26.57 6.83
C ALA A 333 -11.59 27.82 5.93
N GLY A 334 -10.43 28.03 5.29
CA GLY A 334 -10.14 29.27 4.56
C GLY A 334 -9.98 30.49 5.45
N GLU A 335 -9.76 30.31 6.74
CA GLU A 335 -9.66 31.34 7.78
C GLU A 335 -8.20 31.60 8.16
N LYS A 336 -7.97 32.69 8.86
CA LYS A 336 -6.66 33.02 9.43
C LYS A 336 -6.73 33.02 10.93
N LEU A 337 -5.78 32.37 11.59
CA LEU A 337 -5.65 32.50 13.04
C LEU A 337 -5.50 33.97 13.48
N PRO A 338 -6.04 34.37 14.66
CA PRO A 338 -5.76 35.63 15.27
C PRO A 338 -4.26 35.93 15.36
N TRP A 339 -3.87 37.19 15.35
CA TRP A 339 -2.45 37.58 15.31
C TRP A 339 -1.58 36.92 16.39
N ARG A 340 -2.15 36.74 17.61
CA ARG A 340 -1.46 36.02 18.71
C ARG A 340 -1.18 34.55 18.37
N GLY A 341 -2.14 33.87 17.75
CA GLY A 341 -1.97 32.47 17.28
C GLY A 341 -0.88 32.38 16.21
N ARG A 342 -0.85 33.33 15.28
CA ARG A 342 0.19 33.39 14.23
C ARG A 342 1.59 33.61 14.80
N LEU A 343 1.73 34.51 15.80
CA LEU A 343 3.01 34.70 16.49
C LEU A 343 3.43 33.44 17.27
N ALA A 344 2.48 32.80 17.96
CA ALA A 344 2.75 31.56 18.68
C ALA A 344 3.19 30.44 17.72
N HIS A 345 2.52 30.29 16.56
CA HIS A 345 2.90 29.34 15.54
C HIS A 345 4.33 29.57 15.04
N GLY A 346 4.69 30.82 14.71
CA GLY A 346 6.04 31.20 14.29
C GLY A 346 7.10 30.92 15.38
N PHE A 347 6.78 31.13 16.65
CA PHE A 347 7.67 30.75 17.76
C PHE A 347 7.87 29.24 17.84
N TYR A 348 6.79 28.44 17.77
CA TYR A 348 6.88 26.99 17.84
C TYR A 348 7.52 26.37 16.59
N GLU A 349 7.46 27.05 15.45
CA GLU A 349 8.23 26.65 14.25
C GLU A 349 9.73 26.54 14.56
N LEU A 350 10.29 27.51 15.25
CA LEU A 350 11.72 27.55 15.57
C LEU A 350 12.12 26.53 16.65
N VAL A 351 11.26 26.29 17.64
CA VAL A 351 11.67 25.52 18.83
C VAL A 351 11.15 24.08 18.86
N VAL A 352 10.06 23.77 18.12
CA VAL A 352 9.39 22.46 18.13
C VAL A 352 9.24 21.87 16.74
N TYR A 353 8.55 22.55 15.81
CA TYR A 353 8.06 21.94 14.58
C TYR A 353 9.20 21.48 13.64
N LYS A 354 10.19 22.34 13.43
CA LYS A 354 11.37 21.99 12.62
C LYS A 354 12.06 20.72 13.12
N LYS A 355 12.17 20.52 14.44
CA LYS A 355 12.81 19.34 15.04
C LYS A 355 12.02 18.05 14.79
N ILE A 356 10.69 18.15 14.71
CA ILE A 356 9.84 16.98 14.41
C ILE A 356 9.95 16.63 12.94
N ARG A 357 9.89 17.62 12.05
CA ARG A 357 10.02 17.38 10.61
C ARG A 357 11.36 16.74 10.23
N THR A 358 12.46 17.11 10.89
CA THR A 358 13.78 16.51 10.61
C THR A 358 13.86 15.01 10.91
N ILE A 359 12.92 14.44 11.68
CA ILE A 359 12.83 12.97 11.89
C ILE A 359 12.55 12.24 10.58
N PHE A 360 11.82 12.88 9.67
CA PHE A 360 11.44 12.34 8.36
C PHE A 360 12.47 12.64 7.25
N GLY A 361 13.59 13.23 7.61
CA GLY A 361 14.62 13.67 6.68
C GLY A 361 14.56 15.17 6.36
N PRO A 362 15.64 15.70 5.77
CA PRO A 362 15.78 17.15 5.54
C PRO A 362 14.87 17.69 4.44
N ASN A 363 14.40 16.83 3.53
CA ASN A 363 13.74 17.22 2.28
C ASN A 363 12.26 16.82 2.21
N ALA A 364 11.70 16.25 3.28
CA ALA A 364 10.32 15.74 3.28
C ALA A 364 9.31 16.88 3.13
N ASP A 365 8.54 16.84 2.04
CA ASP A 365 7.50 17.83 1.71
C ASP A 365 6.14 17.44 2.30
N PHE A 366 5.77 16.17 2.13
CA PHE A 366 4.51 15.60 2.60
C PHE A 366 4.63 14.07 2.73
N ALA A 367 3.63 13.48 3.35
CA ALA A 367 3.53 12.03 3.45
C ALA A 367 2.19 11.53 2.93
N ILE A 368 2.19 10.37 2.28
CA ILE A 368 0.98 9.62 1.94
C ILE A 368 0.78 8.53 3.01
N THR A 369 -0.43 8.44 3.53
CA THR A 369 -0.81 7.43 4.52
C THR A 369 -2.06 6.69 4.08
N GLY A 370 -2.14 5.41 4.42
CA GLY A 370 -3.28 4.57 4.06
C GLY A 370 -3.21 3.19 4.72
N GLY A 371 -4.14 2.31 4.35
CA GLY A 371 -4.24 0.95 4.89
C GLY A 371 -4.90 0.84 6.27
N ALA A 372 -5.16 1.96 6.95
CA ALA A 372 -5.93 2.04 8.18
C ALA A 372 -6.48 3.46 8.36
N PRO A 373 -7.54 3.66 9.16
CA PRO A 373 -8.05 5.00 9.47
C PRO A 373 -6.99 5.86 10.19
N MET A 374 -6.93 7.15 9.84
CA MET A 374 -6.06 8.12 10.48
C MET A 374 -6.85 9.01 11.43
N ASP A 375 -6.31 9.30 12.61
CA ASP A 375 -6.92 10.26 13.53
C ASP A 375 -6.83 11.69 12.99
N ALA A 376 -7.96 12.36 12.85
CA ALA A 376 -8.02 13.71 12.28
C ALA A 376 -7.21 14.75 13.10
N ASN A 377 -7.12 14.62 14.43
CA ASN A 377 -6.32 15.54 15.22
C ASN A 377 -4.82 15.34 14.99
N LEU A 378 -4.42 14.10 14.71
CA LEU A 378 -3.03 13.79 14.36
C LEU A 378 -2.71 14.31 12.95
N SER A 379 -3.63 14.14 11.98
CA SER A 379 -3.50 14.74 10.64
C SER A 379 -3.41 16.27 10.72
N HIS A 380 -4.28 16.93 11.49
CA HIS A 380 -4.20 18.37 11.73
C HIS A 380 -2.90 18.80 12.41
N PHE A 381 -2.37 18.01 13.34
CA PHE A 381 -1.08 18.30 13.95
C PHE A 381 0.04 18.31 12.90
N PHE A 382 0.16 17.24 12.11
CA PHE A 382 1.22 17.14 11.11
C PHE A 382 1.06 18.18 9.99
N ASN A 383 -0.16 18.43 9.52
CA ASN A 383 -0.42 19.50 8.57
C ASN A 383 0.00 20.86 9.14
N GLY A 384 -0.40 21.15 10.38
CA GLY A 384 -0.08 22.42 11.05
C GLY A 384 1.39 22.63 11.37
N ILE A 385 2.20 21.58 11.46
CA ILE A 385 3.67 21.72 11.57
C ILE A 385 4.36 21.79 10.20
N GLY A 386 3.61 21.86 9.09
CA GLY A 386 4.17 21.94 7.75
C GLY A 386 4.67 20.59 7.19
N MET A 387 4.04 19.49 7.59
CA MET A 387 4.25 18.14 7.07
C MET A 387 2.88 17.52 6.75
N PRO A 388 2.21 17.91 5.65
CA PRO A 388 0.87 17.41 5.32
C PRO A 388 0.83 15.88 5.23
N LEU A 389 -0.14 15.28 5.91
CA LEU A 389 -0.47 13.87 5.73
C LEU A 389 -1.63 13.78 4.75
N LEU A 390 -1.39 13.11 3.64
CA LEU A 390 -2.36 12.89 2.57
C LEU A 390 -2.94 11.50 2.74
N GLU A 391 -4.21 11.43 3.12
CA GLU A 391 -4.87 10.15 3.26
C GLU A 391 -5.20 9.57 1.90
N GLY A 392 -4.92 8.28 1.73
CA GLY A 392 -5.29 7.47 0.58
C GLY A 392 -6.05 6.22 1.02
N TYR A 393 -7.00 5.82 0.19
CA TYR A 393 -7.81 4.63 0.38
C TYR A 393 -7.74 3.75 -0.84
N GLY A 394 -7.64 2.45 -0.61
CA GLY A 394 -7.66 1.41 -1.62
C GLY A 394 -7.47 0.05 -0.99
N MET A 395 -7.51 -0.96 -1.82
CA MET A 395 -7.42 -2.36 -1.43
C MET A 395 -6.65 -3.15 -2.48
N THR A 396 -6.39 -4.43 -2.23
CA THR A 396 -5.70 -5.28 -3.19
C THR A 396 -6.48 -5.40 -4.49
N GLU A 397 -7.79 -5.49 -4.39
CA GLU A 397 -8.72 -5.60 -5.50
C GLU A 397 -8.76 -4.35 -6.41
N THR A 398 -8.19 -3.23 -5.95
CA THR A 398 -8.03 -2.00 -6.73
C THR A 398 -6.56 -1.69 -7.06
N CYS A 399 -5.66 -2.68 -6.98
CA CYS A 399 -4.21 -2.55 -7.23
C CYS A 399 -3.49 -1.55 -6.33
N GLY A 400 -4.17 -0.89 -5.41
CA GLY A 400 -3.69 0.20 -4.57
C GLY A 400 -4.73 1.30 -4.42
N PRO A 401 -4.32 2.59 -4.42
CA PRO A 401 -5.24 3.66 -4.06
C PRO A 401 -6.32 3.92 -5.12
N VAL A 402 -7.56 3.96 -4.66
CA VAL A 402 -8.75 4.47 -5.40
C VAL A 402 -8.82 5.98 -5.29
N CYS A 403 -8.55 6.48 -4.09
CA CYS A 403 -8.63 7.89 -3.71
C CYS A 403 -7.36 8.30 -2.98
N VAL A 404 -6.91 9.52 -3.17
CA VAL A 404 -5.79 10.13 -2.44
C VAL A 404 -6.04 11.62 -2.28
N SER A 405 -5.82 12.17 -1.08
CA SER A 405 -5.78 13.61 -0.87
C SER A 405 -4.58 14.24 -1.59
N LEU A 406 -4.71 15.48 -2.03
CA LEU A 406 -3.64 16.24 -2.68
C LEU A 406 -3.09 17.33 -1.73
N PRO A 407 -1.79 17.69 -1.81
CA PRO A 407 -1.23 18.75 -0.98
C PRO A 407 -1.97 20.09 -1.09
N GLU A 408 -2.43 20.42 -2.31
CA GLU A 408 -3.17 21.64 -2.62
C GLU A 408 -4.66 21.58 -2.26
N ASN A 409 -5.20 20.40 -1.96
CA ASN A 409 -6.61 20.19 -1.65
C ASN A 409 -6.75 19.05 -0.60
N ASN A 410 -6.05 19.19 0.53
CA ASN A 410 -6.10 18.21 1.61
C ASN A 410 -7.27 18.52 2.55
N ARG A 411 -8.36 17.75 2.41
CA ARG A 411 -9.53 17.85 3.30
C ARG A 411 -9.44 16.76 4.36
N ILE A 412 -8.84 17.11 5.52
CA ILE A 412 -8.65 16.18 6.64
C ILE A 412 -10.00 15.66 7.15
N GLY A 413 -10.10 14.36 7.35
CA GLY A 413 -11.35 13.64 7.66
C GLY A 413 -12.01 13.00 6.44
N THR A 414 -11.39 13.16 5.26
CA THR A 414 -11.76 12.44 4.04
C THR A 414 -10.56 11.67 3.51
N ILE A 415 -10.82 10.68 2.65
CA ILE A 415 -9.78 9.93 1.92
C ILE A 415 -9.41 10.58 0.57
N GLY A 416 -9.80 11.84 0.37
CA GLY A 416 -9.61 12.56 -0.88
C GLY A 416 -10.68 12.26 -1.93
N MET A 417 -10.37 12.59 -3.18
CA MET A 417 -11.21 12.34 -4.35
C MET A 417 -10.70 11.10 -5.10
N PRO A 418 -11.55 10.47 -5.93
CA PRO A 418 -11.11 9.40 -6.82
C PRO A 418 -9.94 9.81 -7.70
N MET A 419 -9.08 8.86 -8.00
CA MET A 419 -8.00 9.03 -8.99
C MET A 419 -8.58 9.34 -10.37
N SER A 420 -7.80 9.95 -11.27
CA SER A 420 -8.24 10.27 -12.62
C SER A 420 -8.71 9.02 -13.38
N GLY A 421 -9.88 9.06 -13.98
CA GLY A 421 -10.50 7.94 -14.69
C GLY A 421 -11.18 6.90 -13.79
N VAL A 422 -11.31 7.17 -12.50
CA VAL A 422 -11.98 6.29 -11.54
C VAL A 422 -13.35 6.85 -11.18
N THR A 423 -14.33 5.96 -11.09
CA THR A 423 -15.66 6.28 -10.60
C THR A 423 -15.88 5.64 -9.23
N ALA A 424 -16.28 6.44 -8.26
CA ALA A 424 -16.77 5.98 -6.97
C ALA A 424 -18.27 6.13 -6.90
N GLY A 425 -18.96 5.19 -6.28
CA GLY A 425 -20.41 5.22 -6.08
C GLY A 425 -20.79 4.79 -4.67
N ILE A 426 -21.91 5.28 -4.18
CA ILE A 426 -22.51 4.82 -2.92
C ILE A 426 -23.78 4.05 -3.26
N ALA A 427 -23.81 2.79 -2.87
CA ALA A 427 -24.97 1.93 -3.02
C ALA A 427 -26.10 2.33 -2.04
N ASP A 428 -27.29 1.82 -2.24
CA ASP A 428 -28.48 2.12 -1.42
C ASP A 428 -28.33 1.73 0.05
N ASP A 429 -27.47 0.76 0.37
CA ASP A 429 -27.12 0.34 1.74
C ASP A 429 -25.93 1.10 2.34
N GLY A 430 -25.42 2.12 1.64
CA GLY A 430 -24.30 2.97 2.07
C GLY A 430 -22.92 2.41 1.75
N GLU A 431 -22.82 1.29 1.01
CA GLU A 431 -21.54 0.71 0.61
C GLU A 431 -20.84 1.56 -0.44
N LEU A 432 -19.55 1.81 -0.23
CA LEU A 432 -18.69 2.38 -1.25
C LEU A 432 -18.38 1.34 -2.33
N CYS A 433 -18.69 1.67 -3.56
CA CYS A 433 -18.41 0.87 -4.74
C CYS A 433 -17.46 1.59 -5.68
N VAL A 434 -16.65 0.85 -6.43
CA VAL A 434 -15.61 1.40 -7.30
C VAL A 434 -15.69 0.79 -8.69
N ARG A 435 -15.53 1.63 -9.72
CA ARG A 435 -15.46 1.20 -11.13
C ARG A 435 -14.31 1.91 -11.84
N GLY A 436 -13.58 1.16 -12.67
CA GLY A 436 -12.45 1.65 -13.47
C GLY A 436 -11.47 0.53 -13.81
N HIS A 437 -10.49 0.81 -14.67
CA HIS A 437 -9.49 -0.18 -15.09
C HIS A 437 -8.55 -0.63 -13.96
N LEU A 438 -8.56 0.03 -12.81
CA LEU A 438 -7.81 -0.40 -11.61
C LEU A 438 -8.47 -1.60 -10.89
N VAL A 439 -9.75 -1.90 -11.16
CA VAL A 439 -10.44 -3.03 -10.51
C VAL A 439 -9.87 -4.34 -11.03
N CYS A 440 -9.53 -5.24 -10.12
CA CYS A 440 -8.94 -6.54 -10.40
C CYS A 440 -9.81 -7.38 -11.37
N ARG A 441 -9.20 -8.37 -11.99
CA ARG A 441 -9.91 -9.31 -12.84
C ARG A 441 -10.86 -10.21 -12.03
N GLY A 442 -10.50 -10.52 -10.78
CA GLY A 442 -11.26 -11.35 -9.89
C GLY A 442 -10.38 -12.06 -8.87
N TYR A 443 -10.92 -13.12 -8.27
CA TYR A 443 -10.22 -13.98 -7.32
C TYR A 443 -9.83 -15.30 -8.00
N HIS A 444 -8.54 -15.60 -7.91
CA HIS A 444 -7.94 -16.79 -8.53
C HIS A 444 -8.63 -18.07 -8.04
N ASN A 445 -9.08 -18.92 -8.96
CA ASN A 445 -9.83 -20.15 -8.68
C ASN A 445 -11.15 -19.97 -7.90
N HIS A 446 -11.64 -18.70 -7.72
CA HIS A 446 -12.87 -18.41 -6.98
C HIS A 446 -13.85 -17.54 -7.80
N PRO A 447 -14.43 -18.08 -8.90
CA PRO A 447 -15.37 -17.33 -9.73
C PRO A 447 -16.66 -16.94 -9.00
N ASP A 448 -17.08 -17.72 -8.02
CA ASP A 448 -18.22 -17.44 -7.13
C ASP A 448 -17.99 -16.17 -6.30
N VAL A 449 -16.83 -16.07 -5.65
CA VAL A 449 -16.44 -14.88 -4.89
C VAL A 449 -16.29 -13.65 -5.81
N THR A 450 -15.75 -13.87 -7.01
CA THR A 450 -15.63 -12.80 -8.01
C THR A 450 -17.01 -12.26 -8.39
N ALA A 451 -17.98 -13.12 -8.66
CA ALA A 451 -19.33 -12.73 -9.04
C ALA A 451 -20.09 -12.03 -7.88
N GLU A 452 -19.77 -12.35 -6.62
CA GLU A 452 -20.33 -11.67 -5.45
C GLU A 452 -19.73 -10.26 -5.25
N GLN A 453 -18.44 -10.08 -5.52
CA GLN A 453 -17.73 -8.83 -5.25
C GLN A 453 -17.74 -7.85 -6.43
N ILE A 454 -17.79 -8.36 -7.66
CA ILE A 454 -17.80 -7.53 -8.87
C ILE A 454 -19.12 -7.73 -9.60
N VAL A 455 -20.04 -6.78 -9.42
CA VAL A 455 -21.39 -6.82 -9.97
C VAL A 455 -21.57 -5.69 -10.95
N ASP A 456 -21.96 -5.97 -12.19
CA ASP A 456 -22.19 -4.97 -13.26
C ASP A 456 -20.99 -4.01 -13.46
N GLY A 457 -19.76 -4.52 -13.26
CA GLY A 457 -18.53 -3.75 -13.36
C GLY A 457 -18.21 -2.88 -12.13
N TRP A 458 -18.99 -2.95 -11.09
CA TRP A 458 -18.71 -2.32 -9.80
C TRP A 458 -18.08 -3.31 -8.83
N LEU A 459 -16.95 -2.94 -8.26
CA LEU A 459 -16.37 -3.62 -7.12
C LEU A 459 -17.06 -3.14 -5.84
N HIS A 460 -17.68 -4.05 -5.14
CA HIS A 460 -18.24 -3.85 -3.80
C HIS A 460 -17.13 -3.97 -2.77
N THR A 461 -16.77 -2.84 -2.13
CA THR A 461 -15.58 -2.79 -1.27
C THR A 461 -15.78 -3.40 0.11
N GLY A 462 -17.03 -3.54 0.54
CA GLY A 462 -17.39 -3.89 1.91
C GLY A 462 -17.22 -2.75 2.91
N ASP A 463 -16.77 -1.57 2.47
CA ASP A 463 -16.60 -0.38 3.31
C ASP A 463 -17.80 0.56 3.11
N LEU A 464 -18.24 1.19 4.20
CA LEU A 464 -19.33 2.17 4.18
C LEU A 464 -18.73 3.57 4.06
N GLY A 465 -19.38 4.41 3.27
CA GLY A 465 -18.87 5.76 3.05
C GLY A 465 -19.94 6.75 2.59
N ASP A 466 -19.50 7.96 2.33
CA ASP A 466 -20.29 9.02 1.69
C ASP A 466 -19.42 9.84 0.76
N ILE A 467 -20.04 10.41 -0.27
CA ILE A 467 -19.41 11.31 -1.26
C ILE A 467 -20.10 12.67 -1.12
N ASP A 468 -19.32 13.72 -0.86
CA ASP A 468 -19.84 15.08 -0.81
C ASP A 468 -20.05 15.69 -2.21
N GLU A 469 -20.60 16.91 -2.26
CA GLU A 469 -20.91 17.62 -3.51
C GLU A 469 -19.67 17.95 -4.35
N ASP A 470 -18.50 18.04 -3.72
CA ASP A 470 -17.21 18.30 -4.38
C ASP A 470 -16.50 17.00 -4.83
N GLY A 471 -17.03 15.82 -4.48
CA GLY A 471 -16.46 14.51 -4.81
C GLY A 471 -15.47 13.95 -3.78
N PHE A 472 -15.36 14.57 -2.60
CA PHE A 472 -14.56 14.01 -1.52
C PHE A 472 -15.28 12.86 -0.84
N ILE A 473 -14.53 11.80 -0.55
CA ILE A 473 -15.06 10.57 0.02
C ILE A 473 -14.66 10.47 1.49
N SER A 474 -15.63 10.09 2.33
CA SER A 474 -15.42 9.78 3.75
C SER A 474 -15.78 8.33 4.01
N ILE A 475 -14.91 7.58 4.69
CA ILE A 475 -15.19 6.22 5.16
C ILE A 475 -15.81 6.31 6.55
N THR A 476 -16.97 5.69 6.72
CA THR A 476 -17.73 5.71 7.99
C THR A 476 -17.65 4.38 8.74
N GLY A 477 -17.22 3.31 8.08
CA GLY A 477 -17.05 2.02 8.71
C GLY A 477 -16.84 0.89 7.73
N ARG A 478 -16.86 -0.33 8.24
CA ARG A 478 -16.82 -1.55 7.46
C ARG A 478 -18.10 -2.35 7.66
N LYS A 479 -18.72 -2.79 6.59
CA LYS A 479 -20.04 -3.44 6.59
C LYS A 479 -20.07 -4.68 7.50
N LYS A 480 -19.02 -5.52 7.42
CA LYS A 480 -18.88 -6.74 8.22
C LYS A 480 -18.50 -6.49 9.68
N ASP A 481 -17.90 -5.34 9.99
CA ASP A 481 -17.39 -5.02 11.32
C ASP A 481 -18.37 -4.16 12.13
N LEU A 482 -19.51 -3.74 11.52
CA LEU A 482 -20.50 -2.95 12.21
C LEU A 482 -21.04 -3.70 13.44
N ILE A 483 -20.91 -3.06 14.59
CA ILE A 483 -21.56 -3.47 15.83
C ILE A 483 -22.99 -2.97 15.80
N ILE A 484 -23.95 -3.89 15.81
CA ILE A 484 -25.37 -3.56 15.96
C ILE A 484 -25.74 -3.78 17.44
N THR A 485 -25.89 -2.69 18.19
CA THR A 485 -26.27 -2.77 19.60
C THR A 485 -27.67 -3.35 19.78
N ALA A 486 -27.99 -3.85 20.97
CA ALA A 486 -29.34 -4.37 21.28
C ALA A 486 -30.47 -3.34 21.06
N GLY A 487 -30.13 -2.03 21.05
CA GLY A 487 -31.06 -0.95 20.72
C GLY A 487 -31.15 -0.64 19.22
N GLY A 488 -30.52 -1.43 18.34
CA GLY A 488 -30.54 -1.22 16.89
C GLY A 488 -29.62 -0.11 16.40
N LYS A 489 -28.71 0.41 17.23
CA LYS A 489 -27.76 1.45 16.83
C LYS A 489 -26.54 0.83 16.17
N ASN A 490 -26.21 1.26 14.96
CA ASN A 490 -24.99 0.90 14.27
C ASN A 490 -23.81 1.70 14.82
N VAL A 491 -22.72 1.02 15.14
CA VAL A 491 -21.47 1.60 15.65
C VAL A 491 -20.30 1.04 14.86
N SER A 492 -19.48 1.90 14.28
CA SER A 492 -18.23 1.51 13.63
C SER A 492 -17.12 1.37 14.70
N PRO A 493 -16.62 0.15 14.96
CA PRO A 493 -15.58 -0.05 15.98
C PRO A 493 -14.27 0.63 15.63
N GLY A 494 -13.84 0.59 14.36
CA GLY A 494 -12.54 1.12 13.92
C GLY A 494 -12.35 2.61 14.21
N LEU A 495 -13.39 3.43 14.06
CA LEU A 495 -13.32 4.86 14.39
C LEU A 495 -13.13 5.10 15.90
N LEU A 496 -13.80 4.30 16.74
CA LEU A 496 -13.64 4.39 18.20
C LEU A 496 -12.27 3.87 18.65
N GLU A 497 -11.81 2.78 18.05
CA GLU A 497 -10.49 2.20 18.30
C GLU A 497 -9.38 3.19 17.95
N ALA A 498 -9.45 3.82 16.77
CA ALA A 498 -8.51 4.84 16.34
C ALA A 498 -8.47 6.01 17.33
N ALA A 499 -9.65 6.51 17.77
CA ALA A 499 -9.73 7.59 18.75
C ALA A 499 -9.11 7.22 20.10
N VAL A 500 -9.34 5.99 20.59
CA VAL A 500 -8.75 5.51 21.85
C VAL A 500 -7.24 5.32 21.74
N MET A 501 -6.74 4.85 20.60
CA MET A 501 -5.31 4.62 20.36
C MET A 501 -4.48 5.91 20.24
N THR A 502 -5.10 7.09 20.15
CA THR A 502 -4.38 8.36 20.24
C THR A 502 -3.78 8.60 21.64
N SER A 503 -4.29 7.90 22.66
CA SER A 503 -3.73 7.97 24.00
C SER A 503 -2.37 7.29 24.09
N PRO A 504 -1.32 7.96 24.57
CA PRO A 504 0.02 7.39 24.64
C PRO A 504 0.15 6.19 25.59
N VAL A 505 -0.80 5.99 26.50
CA VAL A 505 -0.82 4.83 27.41
C VAL A 505 -1.47 3.60 26.79
N VAL A 506 -2.14 3.75 25.66
CA VAL A 506 -2.80 2.67 24.93
C VAL A 506 -1.86 2.11 23.85
N ASN A 507 -1.73 0.79 23.81
CA ASN A 507 -0.99 0.11 22.75
C ASN A 507 -1.91 -0.45 21.67
N GLN A 508 -3.01 -1.10 22.09
CA GLN A 508 -4.05 -1.62 21.22
C GLN A 508 -5.42 -1.44 21.87
N CYS A 509 -6.43 -1.31 21.03
CA CYS A 509 -7.82 -1.21 21.44
C CYS A 509 -8.66 -2.12 20.56
N LEU A 510 -9.58 -2.88 21.15
CA LEU A 510 -10.60 -3.67 20.48
C LEU A 510 -11.95 -3.28 21.03
N VAL A 511 -12.82 -2.77 20.18
CA VAL A 511 -14.19 -2.38 20.54
C VAL A 511 -15.13 -3.56 20.33
N ILE A 512 -15.94 -3.87 21.35
CA ILE A 512 -16.90 -4.98 21.35
C ILE A 512 -18.27 -4.49 21.80
N GLY A 513 -19.34 -5.16 21.40
CA GLY A 513 -20.69 -4.77 21.83
C GLY A 513 -21.82 -5.24 20.92
N ASP A 514 -21.52 -6.12 19.95
CA ASP A 514 -22.57 -6.64 19.06
C ASP A 514 -23.69 -7.32 19.87
N ARG A 515 -24.93 -6.93 19.58
CA ARG A 515 -26.14 -7.36 20.27
C ARG A 515 -26.17 -7.09 21.79
N LYS A 516 -25.27 -6.20 22.28
CA LYS A 516 -25.25 -5.79 23.70
C LYS A 516 -25.89 -4.41 23.88
N PRO A 517 -26.38 -4.08 25.08
CA PRO A 517 -27.00 -2.78 25.35
C PRO A 517 -26.00 -1.63 25.41
N PHE A 518 -24.70 -1.91 25.41
CA PHE A 518 -23.61 -0.94 25.43
C PHE A 518 -22.41 -1.46 24.62
N VAL A 519 -21.57 -0.53 24.23
CA VAL A 519 -20.27 -0.81 23.61
C VAL A 519 -19.19 -0.73 24.67
N ALA A 520 -18.24 -1.66 24.67
CA ALA A 520 -17.09 -1.70 25.56
C ALA A 520 -15.80 -1.79 24.76
N ALA A 521 -14.67 -1.42 25.35
CA ALA A 521 -13.36 -1.54 24.74
C ALA A 521 -12.43 -2.40 25.61
N LEU A 522 -11.77 -3.36 24.98
CA LEU A 522 -10.61 -4.05 25.54
C LEU A 522 -9.35 -3.30 25.12
N VAL A 523 -8.56 -2.86 26.11
CA VAL A 523 -7.40 -2.02 25.87
C VAL A 523 -6.15 -2.68 26.43
N THR A 524 -5.09 -2.75 25.61
CA THR A 524 -3.75 -3.12 26.10
C THR A 524 -2.94 -1.86 26.38
N PHE A 525 -2.18 -1.88 27.48
CA PHE A 525 -1.36 -0.74 27.86
C PHE A 525 0.03 -0.82 27.24
N CYS A 526 0.57 0.35 26.90
CA CYS A 526 1.95 0.46 26.45
C CYS A 526 2.90 0.24 27.63
N LEU A 527 3.71 -0.82 27.57
CA LEU A 527 4.67 -1.18 28.63
C LEU A 527 5.66 -0.04 28.96
N LEU A 528 5.93 0.86 28.02
CA LEU A 528 6.78 2.04 28.24
C LEU A 528 6.18 3.01 29.27
N TYR A 529 4.86 3.00 29.46
CA TYR A 529 4.15 3.87 30.41
C TYR A 529 3.74 3.17 31.70
N THR A 530 3.68 1.83 31.69
CA THR A 530 3.17 1.04 32.81
C THR A 530 4.27 0.33 33.61
N SER A 531 5.52 0.32 33.11
CA SER A 531 6.65 -0.22 33.87
C SER A 531 6.99 0.69 35.04
N PRO A 532 6.99 0.17 36.29
CA PRO A 532 7.25 0.97 37.49
C PRO A 532 8.72 1.36 37.65
N SER A 533 9.64 0.81 36.86
CA SER A 533 11.09 1.07 37.00
C SER A 533 11.83 1.12 35.65
N PRO A 534 12.79 2.05 35.47
CA PRO A 534 13.70 2.03 34.32
C PRO A 534 14.59 0.76 34.24
N ARG A 535 14.64 -0.05 35.29
CA ARG A 535 15.41 -1.30 35.35
C ARG A 535 14.65 -2.50 34.76
N ASP A 536 13.35 -2.36 34.52
CA ASP A 536 12.46 -3.38 33.95
C ASP A 536 12.23 -3.15 32.44
N ARG A 537 13.08 -2.34 31.82
CA ARG A 537 13.06 -2.02 30.38
C ARG A 537 14.13 -2.75 29.62
#